data_fc3c0e6085b1f4752b779e962054f483
#
_entry.id   fc3c0e6085b1f4752b779e962054f483
#
_cell.length_a   1.000
_cell.length_b   1.000
_cell.length_c   1.000
_cell.angle_alpha   90.00
_cell.angle_beta   90.00
_cell.angle_gamma   90.00
#
_symmetry.space_group_name_H-M   'P 1'
#
loop_
_entity.id
_entity.type
_entity.pdbx_description
1 polymer ?
#
loop_
_entity_poly.entity_id
_entity_poly.type
_entity_poly.pdbx_seq_one_letter_code
_entity_poly.pdbx_strand_id
1 'polypeptide(L)'
;MDIGNRTLSMADLQKNTLVSGNKAMQMLELSRHSFEKVVKDGLLTIIYENGKKYYQTGEIEAFMSTDTYTELVNGVVDPRNSLNDLTGKDWLPETKSFFYQKGLGANHPEAQIEKLHPAPYSFQDIGHLVNFFTKRGMSVLDPFGGVGSTAKACEVNGRMCTSIELSPVWHELSIKRLETEVGEGSSKKHHFINGDCCEELLKIPSESMDFMVTSPPYWGILNKQDQKVKKNRVANNLETKYSEDEKDLGNVANYEEFLEILVKQVFLQCARTLRYGKYMAIVVSDFRDKSEYISFHSDLIHELNKKAIPGGGVLRLQGTKILLQNHKSLLPYGYPFAYVENIHHQYLLIFRKEKK
;
A
#
# COMPACT_ATOMS: atom_id res chain seq x y z
N MET A 1 -8.42 55.15 40.13
CA MET A 1 -7.66 53.87 39.85
C MET A 1 -8.69 52.79 39.59
N ASP A 2 -8.93 52.54 38.36
CA ASP A 2 -9.99 51.63 37.91
C ASP A 2 -9.41 50.23 37.86
N ILE A 3 -9.83 49.36 38.77
CA ILE A 3 -9.42 47.95 38.78
C ILE A 3 -10.39 47.22 37.83
N GLY A 4 -9.99 47.15 36.56
CA GLY A 4 -10.76 46.42 35.56
C GLY A 4 -10.95 44.96 35.92
N ASN A 5 -12.17 44.58 36.26
CA ASN A 5 -12.62 43.19 36.35
C ASN A 5 -12.53 42.56 34.96
N ARG A 6 -11.43 41.86 34.68
CA ARG A 6 -11.36 40.93 33.53
C ARG A 6 -12.23 39.72 33.85
N THR A 7 -13.39 39.66 33.28
CA THR A 7 -14.21 38.45 33.24
C THR A 7 -13.43 37.40 32.37
N LEU A 8 -12.87 36.38 33.01
CA LEU A 8 -12.27 35.25 32.33
C LEU A 8 -13.35 34.55 31.50
N SER A 9 -13.04 34.24 30.27
CA SER A 9 -13.94 33.49 29.42
C SER A 9 -14.07 32.02 29.92
N MET A 10 -15.17 31.33 29.59
CA MET A 10 -15.32 29.90 29.94
C MET A 10 -14.14 29.07 29.40
N ALA A 11 -13.51 29.44 28.29
CA ALA A 11 -12.31 28.83 27.75
C ALA A 11 -11.08 29.08 28.64
N ASP A 12 -10.94 30.25 29.27
CA ASP A 12 -9.83 30.55 30.19
C ASP A 12 -10.00 29.87 31.55
N LEU A 13 -11.23 29.58 31.96
CA LEU A 13 -11.53 28.78 33.16
C LEU A 13 -11.24 27.28 32.95
N GLN A 14 -11.45 26.75 31.75
CA GLN A 14 -11.08 25.36 31.40
C GLN A 14 -9.56 25.14 31.35
N LYS A 15 -8.78 26.13 30.91
CA LYS A 15 -7.31 26.04 30.81
C LYS A 15 -6.59 25.94 32.16
N ASN A 16 -7.22 26.21 33.28
CA ASN A 16 -6.61 26.19 34.61
C ASN A 16 -7.12 25.07 35.52
N THR A 17 -7.75 24.03 34.97
CA THR A 17 -8.22 22.89 35.76
C THR A 17 -7.06 21.98 36.16
N LEU A 18 -7.01 21.59 37.43
CA LEU A 18 -6.06 20.63 37.94
C LEU A 18 -6.56 19.21 37.71
N VAL A 19 -5.73 18.36 37.13
CA VAL A 19 -6.04 16.95 36.88
C VAL A 19 -5.05 16.03 37.58
N SER A 20 -5.50 14.85 37.99
CA SER A 20 -4.62 13.84 38.58
C SER A 20 -3.63 13.27 37.53
N GLY A 21 -2.53 12.66 38.01
CA GLY A 21 -1.55 12.03 37.13
C GLY A 21 -2.15 10.99 36.19
N ASN A 22 -3.14 10.19 36.64
CA ASN A 22 -3.83 9.22 35.80
C ASN A 22 -4.62 9.92 34.67
N LYS A 23 -5.29 11.03 34.98
CA LYS A 23 -6.03 11.80 33.98
C LYS A 23 -5.09 12.50 33.00
N ALA A 24 -3.97 13.04 33.49
CA ALA A 24 -2.93 13.64 32.65
C ALA A 24 -2.30 12.61 31.68
N MET A 25 -1.99 11.39 32.15
CA MET A 25 -1.53 10.29 31.30
C MET A 25 -2.55 9.91 30.22
N GLN A 26 -3.83 9.88 30.59
CA GLN A 26 -4.91 9.61 29.63
C GLN A 26 -5.04 10.71 28.57
N MET A 27 -4.95 11.98 28.97
CA MET A 27 -5.01 13.13 28.04
C MET A 27 -3.82 13.12 27.07
N LEU A 28 -2.64 12.76 27.56
CA LEU A 28 -1.41 12.69 26.77
C LEU A 28 -1.25 11.38 25.98
N GLU A 29 -2.13 10.40 26.17
CA GLU A 29 -2.01 9.05 25.58
C GLU A 29 -0.67 8.39 25.85
N LEU A 30 -0.04 8.70 26.99
CA LEU A 30 1.27 8.20 27.35
C LEU A 30 1.20 6.98 28.29
N SER A 31 2.16 6.06 28.12
CA SER A 31 2.42 5.03 29.11
C SER A 31 2.89 5.68 30.42
N ARG A 32 2.72 4.96 31.54
CA ARG A 32 3.20 5.42 32.84
C ARG A 32 4.69 5.77 32.82
N HIS A 33 5.50 4.93 32.20
CA HIS A 33 6.95 5.13 32.08
C HIS A 33 7.29 6.41 31.30
N SER A 34 6.64 6.64 30.16
CA SER A 34 6.82 7.85 29.34
C SER A 34 6.36 9.11 30.07
N PHE A 35 5.25 9.04 30.79
CA PHE A 35 4.74 10.16 31.59
C PHE A 35 5.69 10.51 32.76
N GLU A 36 6.17 9.51 33.49
CA GLU A 36 7.15 9.72 34.59
C GLU A 36 8.44 10.37 34.07
N LYS A 37 8.86 10.00 32.85
CA LYS A 37 10.01 10.67 32.18
C LYS A 37 9.73 12.12 31.85
N VAL A 38 8.57 12.45 31.24
CA VAL A 38 8.14 13.82 30.94
C VAL A 38 8.15 14.70 32.18
N VAL A 39 7.62 14.18 33.29
CA VAL A 39 7.59 14.90 34.58
C VAL A 39 9.01 15.04 35.16
N LYS A 40 9.84 14.00 35.10
CA LYS A 40 11.24 14.03 35.56
C LYS A 40 12.09 15.03 34.78
N ASP A 41 11.87 15.12 33.46
CA ASP A 41 12.59 16.04 32.58
C ASP A 41 12.05 17.49 32.68
N GLY A 42 11.10 17.76 33.57
CA GLY A 42 10.57 19.09 33.86
C GLY A 42 9.67 19.66 32.77
N LEU A 43 9.15 18.83 31.89
CA LEU A 43 8.27 19.22 30.78
C LEU A 43 6.81 19.45 31.21
N LEU A 44 6.46 18.99 32.42
CA LEU A 44 5.19 19.27 33.11
C LEU A 44 5.46 19.58 34.59
N THR A 45 4.82 20.64 35.08
CA THR A 45 4.94 21.08 36.48
C THR A 45 4.05 20.27 37.40
N ILE A 46 4.62 19.77 38.51
CA ILE A 46 3.84 19.11 39.55
C ILE A 46 3.28 20.17 40.50
N ILE A 47 1.98 20.14 40.71
CA ILE A 47 1.29 20.95 41.73
C ILE A 47 0.88 20.00 42.86
N TYR A 48 1.23 20.36 44.09
CA TYR A 48 0.84 19.61 45.27
C TYR A 48 -0.37 20.24 45.95
N GLU A 49 -1.48 19.52 46.05
CA GLU A 49 -2.67 19.90 46.78
C GLU A 49 -3.11 18.75 47.69
N ASN A 50 -3.25 19.03 48.99
CA ASN A 50 -3.60 18.03 50.01
C ASN A 50 -2.73 16.77 49.98
N GLY A 51 -1.42 16.91 49.74
CA GLY A 51 -0.46 15.81 49.66
C GLY A 51 -0.53 14.96 48.38
N LYS A 52 -1.37 15.32 47.41
CA LYS A 52 -1.50 14.65 46.13
C LYS A 52 -0.91 15.48 45.00
N LYS A 53 -0.46 14.80 43.92
CA LYS A 53 0.12 15.44 42.72
C LYS A 53 -0.96 15.70 41.68
N TYR A 54 -0.95 16.93 41.16
CA TYR A 54 -1.84 17.41 40.12
C TYR A 54 -1.04 18.10 39.01
N TYR A 55 -1.67 18.28 37.86
CA TYR A 55 -1.12 18.90 36.66
C TYR A 55 -2.17 19.85 36.06
N GLN A 56 -1.73 20.98 35.49
CA GLN A 56 -2.63 21.94 34.85
C GLN A 56 -3.00 21.48 33.44
N THR A 57 -4.28 21.50 33.10
CA THR A 57 -4.75 21.15 31.75
C THR A 57 -4.17 22.05 30.67
N GLY A 58 -4.03 23.34 30.92
CA GLY A 58 -3.42 24.27 29.97
C GLY A 58 -1.93 23.99 29.68
N GLU A 59 -1.18 23.54 30.68
CA GLU A 59 0.22 23.11 30.49
C GLU A 59 0.31 21.80 29.71
N ILE A 60 -0.61 20.87 29.96
CA ILE A 60 -0.73 19.63 29.19
C ILE A 60 -1.03 19.92 27.71
N GLU A 61 -2.02 20.79 27.44
CA GLU A 61 -2.37 21.19 26.07
C GLU A 61 -1.22 21.91 25.36
N ALA A 62 -0.51 22.80 26.08
CA ALA A 62 0.68 23.48 25.54
C ALA A 62 1.79 22.47 25.20
N PHE A 63 2.03 21.47 26.08
CA PHE A 63 3.00 20.42 25.84
C PHE A 63 2.60 19.54 24.64
N MET A 64 1.33 19.19 24.48
CA MET A 64 0.81 18.44 23.31
C MET A 64 1.07 19.14 21.97
N SER A 65 1.27 20.46 22.00
CA SER A 65 1.57 21.25 20.79
C SER A 65 3.06 21.33 20.46
N THR A 66 3.93 20.69 21.24
CA THR A 66 5.39 20.70 21.04
C THR A 66 5.88 19.57 20.16
N ASP A 67 7.01 19.80 19.45
CA ASP A 67 7.71 18.75 18.72
C ASP A 67 8.14 17.62 19.64
N THR A 68 8.56 17.94 20.88
CA THR A 68 8.95 16.94 21.89
C THR A 68 7.82 15.98 22.22
N TYR A 69 6.59 16.45 22.34
CA TYR A 69 5.42 15.58 22.53
C TYR A 69 5.16 14.74 21.29
N THR A 70 5.21 15.33 20.10
CA THR A 70 5.05 14.63 18.83
C THR A 70 6.07 13.49 18.68
N GLU A 71 7.34 13.76 18.98
CA GLU A 71 8.39 12.75 18.98
C GLU A 71 8.18 11.65 20.03
N LEU A 72 7.67 12.02 21.21
CA LEU A 72 7.41 11.08 22.31
C LEU A 72 6.27 10.11 21.98
N VAL A 73 5.21 10.61 21.38
CA VAL A 73 4.01 9.83 21.02
C VAL A 73 4.24 9.02 19.76
N ASN A 74 4.77 9.65 18.71
CA ASN A 74 4.93 9.04 17.40
C ASN A 74 6.28 8.33 17.22
N GLY A 75 7.27 8.66 18.06
CA GLY A 75 8.65 8.22 17.92
C GLY A 75 9.43 9.09 16.93
N VAL A 76 10.73 8.86 16.86
CA VAL A 76 11.65 9.52 15.93
C VAL A 76 12.08 8.51 14.88
N VAL A 77 12.16 8.94 13.63
CA VAL A 77 12.76 8.12 12.57
C VAL A 77 14.24 7.94 12.86
N ASP A 78 14.72 6.71 12.98
CA ASP A 78 16.14 6.44 13.16
C ASP A 78 16.92 7.01 11.96
N PRO A 79 17.92 7.89 12.17
CA PRO A 79 18.68 8.49 11.07
C PRO A 79 19.43 7.45 10.20
N ARG A 80 19.66 6.24 10.71
CA ARG A 80 20.22 5.11 9.96
C ARG A 80 19.18 4.42 9.07
N ASN A 81 17.89 4.71 9.23
CA ASN A 81 16.84 4.13 8.39
C ASN A 81 17.01 4.61 6.94
N SER A 82 17.55 3.74 6.09
CA SER A 82 17.78 3.99 4.67
C SER A 82 16.63 3.49 3.79
N LEU A 83 15.65 2.77 4.37
CA LEU A 83 14.57 2.14 3.62
C LEU A 83 13.36 3.07 3.47
N ASN A 84 12.88 3.65 4.58
CA ASN A 84 11.64 4.43 4.61
C ASN A 84 11.72 5.58 5.62
N ASP A 85 10.59 6.28 5.82
CA ASP A 85 10.44 7.38 6.76
C ASP A 85 9.63 6.97 8.00
N LEU A 86 9.54 5.65 8.30
CA LEU A 86 8.78 5.15 9.44
C LEU A 86 9.60 5.19 10.72
N THR A 87 8.91 5.53 11.82
CA THR A 87 9.46 5.34 13.16
C THR A 87 9.51 3.86 13.51
N GLY A 88 10.27 3.47 14.55
CA GLY A 88 10.27 2.08 15.01
C GLY A 88 8.89 1.56 15.44
N LYS A 89 8.03 2.46 15.94
CA LYS A 89 6.64 2.16 16.32
C LYS A 89 5.78 1.82 15.10
N ASP A 90 5.94 2.57 14.01
CA ASP A 90 5.18 2.36 12.77
C ASP A 90 5.74 1.19 11.94
N TRP A 91 7.06 0.98 12.02
CA TRP A 91 7.75 -0.12 11.33
C TRP A 91 7.30 -1.50 11.82
N LEU A 92 7.22 -1.70 13.14
CA LEU A 92 6.99 -3.01 13.73
C LEU A 92 5.67 -3.67 13.29
N PRO A 93 4.51 -2.97 13.25
CA PRO A 93 3.26 -3.53 12.74
C PRO A 93 3.35 -3.97 11.26
N GLU A 94 4.13 -3.25 10.45
CA GLU A 94 4.29 -3.56 9.02
C GLU A 94 5.13 -4.82 8.77
N THR A 95 5.82 -5.37 9.78
CA THR A 95 6.57 -6.63 9.66
C THR A 95 5.68 -7.88 9.78
N LYS A 96 4.40 -7.76 10.10
CA LYS A 96 3.48 -8.91 10.15
C LYS A 96 3.41 -9.60 8.78
N SER A 97 3.31 -10.94 8.82
CA SER A 97 3.21 -11.76 7.61
C SER A 97 1.83 -11.74 6.93
N PHE A 98 0.87 -11.03 7.49
CA PHE A 98 -0.46 -10.87 6.91
C PHE A 98 -1.07 -9.51 7.28
N PHE A 99 -2.03 -9.07 6.47
CA PHE A 99 -2.93 -7.95 6.77
C PHE A 99 -4.28 -8.16 6.09
N TYR A 100 -5.28 -7.41 6.54
CA TYR A 100 -6.62 -7.46 5.96
C TYR A 100 -6.76 -6.40 4.87
N GLN A 101 -7.35 -6.78 3.74
CA GLN A 101 -7.64 -5.84 2.66
C GLN A 101 -8.57 -4.73 3.17
N LYS A 102 -8.15 -3.49 2.94
CA LYS A 102 -8.95 -2.29 3.21
C LYS A 102 -9.58 -1.80 1.90
N GLY A 103 -10.62 -2.50 1.46
CA GLY A 103 -11.41 -2.05 0.31
C GLY A 103 -12.28 -0.85 0.68
N LEU A 104 -12.44 0.07 -0.26
CA LEU A 104 -13.46 1.11 -0.17
C LEU A 104 -14.84 0.49 -0.38
N GLY A 105 -15.86 0.96 0.35
CA GLY A 105 -17.25 0.55 0.09
C GLY A 105 -17.68 0.94 -1.32
N ALA A 106 -18.55 0.15 -1.95
CA ALA A 106 -18.98 0.33 -3.34
C ALA A 106 -19.52 1.75 -3.66
N ASN A 107 -20.06 2.43 -2.66
CA ASN A 107 -20.61 3.78 -2.79
C ASN A 107 -19.62 4.88 -2.42
N HIS A 108 -18.37 4.52 -2.04
CA HIS A 108 -17.37 5.52 -1.70
C HIS A 108 -16.99 6.33 -2.95
N PRO A 109 -16.89 7.67 -2.88
CA PRO A 109 -16.54 8.51 -4.02
C PRO A 109 -15.27 8.04 -4.75
N GLU A 110 -14.25 7.67 -4.00
CA GLU A 110 -12.96 7.21 -4.53
C GLU A 110 -12.97 5.76 -5.05
N ALA A 111 -14.08 5.03 -4.93
CA ALA A 111 -14.23 3.70 -5.50
C ALA A 111 -14.87 3.70 -6.90
N GLN A 112 -15.33 4.86 -7.40
CA GLN A 112 -16.13 4.90 -8.62
C GLN A 112 -15.33 4.56 -9.88
N ILE A 113 -14.09 5.03 -9.99
CA ILE A 113 -13.20 4.67 -11.10
C ILE A 113 -12.60 3.29 -10.87
N GLU A 114 -12.16 2.98 -9.64
CA GLU A 114 -11.58 1.68 -9.30
C GLU A 114 -12.47 0.50 -9.70
N LYS A 115 -13.77 0.57 -9.39
CA LYS A 115 -14.72 -0.52 -9.68
C LYS A 115 -14.97 -0.77 -11.17
N LEU A 116 -14.63 0.16 -12.05
CA LEU A 116 -14.76 -0.03 -13.50
C LEU A 116 -13.79 -1.10 -14.00
N HIS A 117 -12.59 -1.15 -13.41
CA HIS A 117 -11.58 -2.14 -13.78
C HIS A 117 -12.01 -3.56 -13.35
N PRO A 118 -11.78 -4.60 -14.16
CA PRO A 118 -12.22 -5.96 -13.87
C PRO A 118 -11.56 -6.60 -12.64
N ALA A 119 -10.35 -6.21 -12.31
CA ALA A 119 -9.59 -6.74 -11.17
C ALA A 119 -8.70 -5.65 -10.54
N PRO A 120 -9.28 -4.60 -9.96
CA PRO A 120 -8.50 -3.56 -9.31
C PRO A 120 -7.94 -4.06 -7.98
N TYR A 121 -6.79 -3.52 -7.57
CA TYR A 121 -6.31 -3.63 -6.20
C TYR A 121 -6.36 -2.27 -5.50
N SER A 122 -6.55 -2.30 -4.18
CA SER A 122 -6.80 -1.09 -3.40
C SER A 122 -5.55 -0.21 -3.33
N PHE A 123 -5.69 1.08 -3.64
CA PHE A 123 -4.60 2.03 -3.48
C PHE A 123 -4.15 2.17 -2.01
N GLN A 124 -5.04 1.91 -1.05
CA GLN A 124 -4.72 1.94 0.38
C GLN A 124 -3.78 0.80 0.76
N ASP A 125 -4.06 -0.43 0.27
CA ASP A 125 -3.19 -1.57 0.52
C ASP A 125 -1.81 -1.39 -0.11
N ILE A 126 -1.77 -0.82 -1.33
CA ILE A 126 -0.51 -0.48 -1.99
C ILE A 126 0.21 0.66 -1.30
N GLY A 127 -0.51 1.64 -0.73
CA GLY A 127 0.04 2.72 0.06
C GLY A 127 0.88 2.24 1.25
N HIS A 128 0.47 1.16 1.92
CA HIS A 128 1.26 0.53 2.97
C HIS A 128 2.61 0.03 2.44
N LEU A 129 2.63 -0.64 1.28
CA LEU A 129 3.86 -1.14 0.67
C LEU A 129 4.75 0.01 0.18
N VAL A 130 4.17 1.02 -0.47
CA VAL A 130 4.89 2.22 -0.92
C VAL A 130 5.55 2.91 0.27
N ASN A 131 4.84 3.13 1.36
CA ASN A 131 5.39 3.75 2.57
C ASN A 131 6.48 2.90 3.23
N PHE A 132 6.31 1.57 3.25
CA PHE A 132 7.26 0.69 3.91
C PHE A 132 8.57 0.52 3.11
N PHE A 133 8.51 0.49 1.79
CA PHE A 133 9.67 0.21 0.93
C PHE A 133 10.32 1.45 0.30
N THR A 134 9.80 2.66 0.58
CA THR A 134 10.33 3.91 0.01
C THR A 134 10.35 5.05 1.01
N LYS A 135 11.17 6.06 0.71
CA LYS A 135 11.12 7.40 1.31
C LYS A 135 10.34 8.37 0.42
N ARG A 136 9.90 9.50 0.97
CA ARG A 136 9.31 10.59 0.18
C ARG A 136 10.24 11.01 -0.95
N GLY A 137 9.66 11.32 -2.10
CA GLY A 137 10.40 11.70 -3.31
C GLY A 137 11.03 10.54 -4.10
N MET A 138 10.94 9.30 -3.61
CA MET A 138 11.44 8.12 -4.34
C MET A 138 10.52 7.70 -5.48
N SER A 139 11.10 6.97 -6.44
CA SER A 139 10.44 6.52 -7.67
C SER A 139 9.94 5.09 -7.54
N VAL A 140 8.67 4.87 -7.89
CA VAL A 140 7.99 3.58 -7.88
C VAL A 140 7.60 3.19 -9.30
N LEU A 141 7.79 1.94 -9.68
CA LEU A 141 7.40 1.37 -10.97
C LEU A 141 6.20 0.45 -10.81
N ASP A 142 5.21 0.60 -11.70
CA ASP A 142 4.12 -0.37 -11.89
C ASP A 142 3.99 -0.70 -13.39
N PRO A 143 4.40 -1.91 -13.83
CA PRO A 143 4.32 -2.32 -15.22
C PRO A 143 2.90 -2.71 -15.69
N PHE A 144 1.92 -2.77 -14.79
CA PHE A 144 0.52 -3.09 -15.08
C PHE A 144 -0.39 -2.09 -14.37
N GLY A 145 -0.33 -0.84 -14.79
CA GLY A 145 -0.89 0.31 -14.09
C GLY A 145 -2.40 0.31 -13.89
N GLY A 146 -3.16 -0.35 -14.77
CA GLY A 146 -4.61 -0.39 -14.71
C GLY A 146 -5.22 1.01 -14.56
N VAL A 147 -6.13 1.16 -13.61
CA VAL A 147 -6.77 2.45 -13.29
C VAL A 147 -6.00 3.28 -12.28
N GLY A 148 -4.67 3.11 -12.18
CA GLY A 148 -3.77 4.00 -11.45
C GLY A 148 -3.78 3.87 -9.92
N SER A 149 -4.07 2.70 -9.36
CA SER A 149 -4.03 2.50 -7.91
C SER A 149 -2.65 2.75 -7.31
N THR A 150 -1.57 2.29 -7.97
CA THR A 150 -0.19 2.58 -7.56
C THR A 150 0.14 4.06 -7.67
N ALA A 151 -0.24 4.71 -8.77
CA ALA A 151 0.02 6.14 -8.98
C ALA A 151 -0.69 6.99 -7.91
N LYS A 152 -1.96 6.68 -7.59
CA LYS A 152 -2.69 7.33 -6.50
C LYS A 152 -2.03 7.09 -5.15
N ALA A 153 -1.62 5.87 -4.86
CA ALA A 153 -0.90 5.54 -3.62
C ALA A 153 0.41 6.34 -3.50
N CYS A 154 1.14 6.51 -4.61
CA CYS A 154 2.36 7.30 -4.67
C CYS A 154 2.08 8.79 -4.42
N GLU A 155 1.09 9.39 -5.10
CA GLU A 155 0.77 10.81 -4.93
C GLU A 155 0.38 11.14 -3.50
N VAL A 156 -0.55 10.38 -2.91
CA VAL A 156 -1.01 10.58 -1.52
C VAL A 156 0.13 10.48 -0.52
N ASN A 157 1.14 9.66 -0.81
CA ASN A 157 2.28 9.45 0.07
C ASN A 157 3.53 10.25 -0.32
N GLY A 158 3.47 11.10 -1.35
CA GLY A 158 4.58 11.97 -1.77
C GLY A 158 5.72 11.21 -2.47
N ARG A 159 5.41 10.21 -3.28
CA ARG A 159 6.33 9.47 -4.15
C ARG A 159 5.98 9.71 -5.61
N MET A 160 6.92 9.42 -6.51
CA MET A 160 6.68 9.48 -7.95
C MET A 160 6.39 8.08 -8.50
N CYS A 161 5.44 7.97 -9.42
CA CYS A 161 5.10 6.71 -10.08
C CYS A 161 5.46 6.76 -11.56
N THR A 162 6.07 5.68 -12.06
CA THR A 162 6.10 5.34 -13.48
C THR A 162 5.14 4.17 -13.67
N SER A 163 4.06 4.40 -14.41
CA SER A 163 2.96 3.46 -14.61
C SER A 163 2.85 3.14 -16.10
N ILE A 164 2.90 1.85 -16.45
CA ILE A 164 2.74 1.37 -17.82
C ILE A 164 1.38 0.67 -17.91
N GLU A 165 0.57 1.04 -18.90
CA GLU A 165 -0.74 0.43 -19.13
C GLU A 165 -0.98 0.22 -20.63
N LEU A 166 -1.31 -1.03 -21.00
CA LEU A 166 -1.53 -1.43 -22.38
C LEU A 166 -2.80 -0.78 -22.96
N SER A 167 -3.89 -0.82 -22.21
CA SER A 167 -5.19 -0.30 -22.64
C SER A 167 -5.24 1.23 -22.58
N PRO A 168 -5.49 1.91 -23.72
CA PRO A 168 -5.67 3.37 -23.72
C PRO A 168 -6.78 3.83 -22.77
N VAL A 169 -7.85 3.06 -22.64
CA VAL A 169 -8.99 3.38 -21.78
C VAL A 169 -8.58 3.40 -20.32
N TRP A 170 -7.88 2.37 -19.85
CA TRP A 170 -7.39 2.32 -18.44
C TRP A 170 -6.32 3.36 -18.19
N HIS A 171 -5.45 3.60 -19.15
CA HIS A 171 -4.44 4.66 -19.10
C HIS A 171 -5.08 6.04 -18.89
N GLU A 172 -6.06 6.43 -19.69
CA GLU A 172 -6.76 7.71 -19.55
C GLU A 172 -7.52 7.79 -18.22
N LEU A 173 -8.19 6.71 -17.81
CA LEU A 173 -8.89 6.66 -16.53
C LEU A 173 -7.94 6.78 -15.35
N SER A 174 -6.72 6.26 -15.44
CA SER A 174 -5.71 6.39 -14.37
C SER A 174 -5.30 7.85 -14.15
N ILE A 175 -5.08 8.60 -15.21
CA ILE A 175 -4.80 10.05 -15.17
C ILE A 175 -6.01 10.81 -14.59
N LYS A 176 -7.20 10.56 -15.14
CA LYS A 176 -8.44 11.18 -14.68
C LYS A 176 -8.67 10.93 -13.19
N ARG A 177 -8.37 9.71 -12.70
CA ARG A 177 -8.54 9.34 -11.29
C ARG A 177 -7.70 10.24 -10.37
N LEU A 178 -6.44 10.48 -10.69
CA LEU A 178 -5.62 11.37 -9.90
C LEU A 178 -6.17 12.80 -9.89
N GLU A 179 -6.48 13.34 -11.07
CA GLU A 179 -7.02 14.71 -11.19
C GLU A 179 -8.34 14.92 -10.43
N THR A 180 -9.21 13.89 -10.39
CA THR A 180 -10.54 14.00 -9.76
C THR A 180 -10.57 13.58 -8.30
N GLU A 181 -9.78 12.57 -7.89
CA GLU A 181 -9.84 12.00 -6.55
C GLU A 181 -8.76 12.56 -5.61
N VAL A 182 -7.67 13.12 -6.16
CA VAL A 182 -6.59 13.71 -5.35
C VAL A 182 -6.55 15.23 -5.51
N GLY A 183 -6.56 15.72 -6.76
CA GLY A 183 -6.61 17.15 -7.02
C GLY A 183 -6.05 17.53 -8.39
N GLU A 184 -6.41 18.70 -8.87
CA GLU A 184 -5.95 19.23 -10.15
C GLU A 184 -4.43 19.31 -10.23
N GLY A 185 -3.85 18.78 -11.30
CA GLY A 185 -2.41 18.76 -11.54
C GLY A 185 -1.65 17.65 -10.82
N SER A 186 -2.31 16.79 -10.04
CA SER A 186 -1.67 15.68 -9.32
C SER A 186 -1.05 14.65 -10.27
N SER A 187 -1.64 14.42 -11.43
CA SER A 187 -1.11 13.49 -12.43
C SER A 187 0.24 13.94 -13.02
N LYS A 188 0.53 15.25 -13.06
CA LYS A 188 1.73 15.81 -13.69
C LYS A 188 3.06 15.40 -13.04
N LYS A 189 3.01 14.90 -11.83
CA LYS A 189 4.19 14.43 -11.09
C LYS A 189 4.57 12.98 -11.42
N HIS A 190 3.73 12.29 -12.18
CA HIS A 190 3.90 10.88 -12.51
C HIS A 190 4.15 10.68 -14.00
N HIS A 191 4.75 9.54 -14.36
CA HIS A 191 4.97 9.13 -15.73
C HIS A 191 3.96 8.05 -16.10
N PHE A 192 2.93 8.42 -16.83
CA PHE A 192 1.96 7.50 -17.40
C PHE A 192 2.37 7.15 -18.82
N ILE A 193 2.57 5.87 -19.10
CA ILE A 193 3.00 5.34 -20.40
C ILE A 193 1.88 4.42 -20.90
N ASN A 194 1.29 4.76 -22.05
CA ASN A 194 0.38 3.85 -22.74
C ASN A 194 1.19 2.98 -23.71
N GLY A 195 1.26 1.68 -23.45
CA GLY A 195 2.05 0.76 -24.27
C GLY A 195 2.21 -0.63 -23.64
N ASP A 196 2.84 -1.51 -24.41
CA ASP A 196 3.19 -2.84 -23.98
C ASP A 196 4.36 -2.79 -22.98
N CYS A 197 4.15 -3.33 -21.77
CA CYS A 197 5.17 -3.34 -20.74
C CYS A 197 6.45 -4.09 -21.15
N CYS A 198 6.35 -5.11 -22.00
CA CYS A 198 7.52 -5.83 -22.51
C CYS A 198 8.43 -4.95 -23.39
N GLU A 199 7.86 -3.99 -24.11
CA GLU A 199 8.59 -3.03 -24.93
C GLU A 199 9.01 -1.79 -24.12
N GLU A 200 8.10 -1.23 -23.32
CA GLU A 200 8.32 0.02 -22.60
C GLU A 200 9.35 -0.12 -21.47
N LEU A 201 9.38 -1.26 -20.80
CA LEU A 201 10.39 -1.53 -19.77
C LEU A 201 11.82 -1.44 -20.32
N LEU A 202 12.06 -1.82 -21.56
CA LEU A 202 13.39 -1.75 -22.19
C LEU A 202 13.90 -0.31 -22.33
N LYS A 203 13.00 0.68 -22.38
CA LYS A 203 13.31 2.11 -22.51
C LYS A 203 13.63 2.76 -21.15
N ILE A 204 13.21 2.13 -20.03
CA ILE A 204 13.49 2.63 -18.69
C ILE A 204 14.95 2.33 -18.33
N PRO A 205 15.73 3.34 -17.86
CA PRO A 205 17.13 3.13 -17.50
C PRO A 205 17.31 2.10 -16.39
N SER A 206 18.42 1.36 -16.44
CA SER A 206 18.82 0.49 -15.33
C SER A 206 19.08 1.33 -14.07
N GLU A 207 18.77 0.76 -12.89
CA GLU A 207 19.02 1.37 -11.59
C GLU A 207 18.43 2.78 -11.41
N SER A 208 17.24 3.02 -12.01
CA SER A 208 16.52 4.29 -11.92
C SER A 208 15.36 4.27 -10.91
N MET A 209 14.87 3.08 -10.52
CA MET A 209 13.70 2.92 -9.65
C MET A 209 14.08 2.50 -8.23
N ASP A 210 13.32 2.99 -7.24
CA ASP A 210 13.53 2.68 -5.83
C ASP A 210 12.64 1.55 -5.31
N PHE A 211 11.51 1.32 -5.96
CA PHE A 211 10.58 0.26 -5.63
C PHE A 211 9.79 -0.15 -6.87
N MET A 212 9.38 -1.40 -6.92
CA MET A 212 8.41 -1.88 -7.90
C MET A 212 7.28 -2.59 -7.15
N VAL A 213 6.05 -2.25 -7.49
CA VAL A 213 4.86 -2.93 -6.97
C VAL A 213 3.83 -3.07 -8.07
N THR A 214 3.25 -4.26 -8.19
CA THR A 214 2.24 -4.54 -9.22
C THR A 214 1.42 -5.78 -8.89
N SER A 215 0.28 -5.91 -9.58
CA SER A 215 -0.48 -7.14 -9.70
C SER A 215 -0.58 -7.47 -11.20
N PRO A 216 0.08 -8.54 -11.67
CA PRO A 216 0.05 -8.89 -13.10
C PRO A 216 -1.35 -9.38 -13.52
N PRO A 217 -1.68 -9.35 -14.82
CA PRO A 217 -2.87 -10.01 -15.31
C PRO A 217 -2.80 -11.49 -14.99
N TYR A 218 -3.96 -12.09 -14.73
CA TYR A 218 -4.05 -13.53 -14.48
C TYR A 218 -4.29 -14.27 -15.78
N TRP A 219 -3.51 -15.32 -16.00
CA TRP A 219 -3.62 -16.16 -17.19
C TRP A 219 -5.04 -16.73 -17.38
N GLY A 220 -5.70 -16.31 -18.44
CA GLY A 220 -7.00 -16.87 -18.89
C GLY A 220 -8.18 -16.79 -17.92
N ILE A 221 -8.02 -16.22 -16.69
CA ILE A 221 -9.08 -16.21 -15.67
C ILE A 221 -10.29 -15.41 -16.12
N LEU A 222 -10.10 -14.24 -16.70
CA LEU A 222 -11.21 -13.41 -17.14
C LEU A 222 -11.96 -14.04 -18.33
N ASN A 223 -11.27 -14.82 -19.16
CA ASN A 223 -11.88 -15.55 -20.26
C ASN A 223 -12.77 -16.71 -19.78
N LYS A 224 -12.47 -17.25 -18.58
CA LYS A 224 -13.11 -18.42 -17.96
C LYS A 224 -14.06 -18.06 -16.80
N GLN A 225 -14.31 -16.77 -16.54
CA GLN A 225 -15.24 -16.36 -15.47
C GLN A 225 -16.57 -17.06 -15.57
N ASP A 226 -17.07 -17.52 -14.41
CA ASP A 226 -18.42 -18.08 -14.25
C ASP A 226 -19.45 -17.20 -14.99
N GLN A 227 -20.32 -17.81 -15.76
CA GLN A 227 -21.36 -17.11 -16.53
C GLN A 227 -22.20 -16.18 -15.66
N LYS A 228 -22.38 -16.48 -14.37
CA LYS A 228 -23.06 -15.59 -13.41
C LYS A 228 -22.27 -14.30 -13.15
N VAL A 229 -20.96 -14.40 -12.97
CA VAL A 229 -20.10 -13.22 -12.74
C VAL A 229 -20.06 -12.38 -14.02
N LYS A 230 -19.89 -12.99 -15.20
CA LYS A 230 -19.98 -12.29 -16.49
C LYS A 230 -21.33 -11.59 -16.66
N LYS A 231 -22.45 -12.28 -16.41
CA LYS A 231 -23.80 -11.71 -16.52
C LYS A 231 -24.00 -10.53 -15.58
N ASN A 232 -23.53 -10.62 -14.33
CA ASN A 232 -23.65 -9.52 -13.38
C ASN A 232 -22.78 -8.31 -13.78
N ARG A 233 -21.58 -8.51 -14.31
CA ARG A 233 -20.75 -7.41 -14.79
C ARG A 233 -21.35 -6.74 -16.01
N VAL A 234 -21.79 -7.52 -17.01
CA VAL A 234 -22.48 -7.01 -18.21
C VAL A 234 -23.76 -6.26 -17.82
N ALA A 235 -24.57 -6.80 -16.90
CA ALA A 235 -25.78 -6.13 -16.42
C ALA A 235 -25.52 -4.77 -15.74
N ASN A 236 -24.31 -4.56 -15.21
CA ASN A 236 -23.88 -3.32 -14.59
C ASN A 236 -22.95 -2.47 -15.49
N ASN A 237 -22.88 -2.76 -16.78
CA ASN A 237 -21.98 -2.11 -17.75
C ASN A 237 -20.51 -2.08 -17.32
N LEU A 238 -20.04 -3.17 -16.70
CA LEU A 238 -18.65 -3.33 -16.26
C LEU A 238 -17.89 -4.22 -17.23
N GLU A 239 -16.65 -3.82 -17.54
CA GLU A 239 -15.78 -4.60 -18.43
C GLU A 239 -15.51 -6.01 -17.89
N THR A 240 -15.48 -6.99 -18.78
CA THR A 240 -15.27 -8.41 -18.47
C THR A 240 -13.92 -8.95 -18.92
N LYS A 241 -13.11 -8.12 -19.59
CA LYS A 241 -11.75 -8.42 -20.05
C LYS A 241 -10.80 -7.29 -19.66
N TYR A 242 -9.51 -7.56 -19.58
CA TYR A 242 -8.50 -6.51 -19.42
C TYR A 242 -8.35 -5.73 -20.71
N SER A 243 -8.12 -6.43 -21.82
CA SER A 243 -8.00 -5.89 -23.17
C SER A 243 -8.37 -6.96 -24.21
N GLU A 244 -8.70 -6.54 -25.43
CA GLU A 244 -8.79 -7.40 -26.61
C GLU A 244 -7.50 -7.42 -27.43
N ASP A 245 -6.47 -6.71 -26.98
CA ASP A 245 -5.17 -6.62 -27.64
C ASP A 245 -4.46 -7.99 -27.58
N GLU A 246 -3.85 -8.38 -28.70
CA GLU A 246 -3.05 -9.62 -28.79
C GLU A 246 -1.81 -9.59 -27.89
N LYS A 247 -1.33 -8.39 -27.51
CA LYS A 247 -0.23 -8.18 -26.55
C LYS A 247 -0.64 -8.32 -25.09
N ASP A 248 -1.92 -8.50 -24.78
CA ASP A 248 -2.38 -8.74 -23.42
C ASP A 248 -1.93 -10.11 -22.95
N LEU A 249 -1.05 -10.14 -21.95
CA LEU A 249 -0.49 -11.37 -21.40
C LEU A 249 -1.57 -12.32 -20.86
N GLY A 250 -2.72 -11.81 -20.43
CA GLY A 250 -3.86 -12.64 -20.03
C GLY A 250 -4.44 -13.50 -21.16
N ASN A 251 -4.13 -13.18 -22.43
CA ASN A 251 -4.60 -13.88 -23.62
C ASN A 251 -3.61 -14.92 -24.17
N VAL A 252 -2.41 -15.08 -23.58
CA VAL A 252 -1.41 -16.07 -23.98
C VAL A 252 -2.00 -17.49 -23.94
N ALA A 253 -1.70 -18.32 -24.94
CA ALA A 253 -2.38 -19.59 -25.17
C ALA A 253 -2.16 -20.63 -24.05
N ASN A 254 -0.94 -20.73 -23.52
CA ASN A 254 -0.60 -21.69 -22.48
C ASN A 254 0.07 -21.03 -21.27
N TYR A 255 -0.02 -21.71 -20.13
CA TYR A 255 0.46 -21.18 -18.86
C TYR A 255 1.98 -21.07 -18.78
N GLU A 256 2.70 -22.02 -19.33
CA GLU A 256 4.17 -22.03 -19.30
C GLU A 256 4.74 -20.85 -20.10
N GLU A 257 4.17 -20.59 -21.28
CA GLU A 257 4.55 -19.43 -22.09
C GLU A 257 4.22 -18.11 -21.41
N PHE A 258 3.01 -18.01 -20.83
CA PHE A 258 2.62 -16.86 -20.02
C PHE A 258 3.62 -16.60 -18.87
N LEU A 259 3.96 -17.64 -18.11
CA LEU A 259 4.90 -17.55 -17.00
C LEU A 259 6.30 -17.15 -17.48
N GLU A 260 6.75 -17.71 -18.61
CA GLU A 260 8.06 -17.38 -19.18
C GLU A 260 8.14 -15.91 -19.62
N ILE A 261 7.13 -15.40 -20.33
CA ILE A 261 7.07 -14.00 -20.76
C ILE A 261 7.04 -13.09 -19.52
N LEU A 262 6.15 -13.36 -18.57
CA LEU A 262 5.99 -12.58 -17.37
C LEU A 262 7.28 -12.48 -16.55
N VAL A 263 7.99 -13.60 -16.41
CA VAL A 263 9.27 -13.64 -15.69
C VAL A 263 10.37 -12.94 -16.48
N LYS A 264 10.61 -13.33 -17.75
CA LYS A 264 11.78 -12.87 -18.50
C LYS A 264 11.63 -11.46 -19.04
N GLN A 265 10.46 -11.15 -19.61
CA GLN A 265 10.26 -9.88 -20.30
C GLN A 265 9.70 -8.78 -19.37
N VAL A 266 9.04 -9.14 -18.26
CA VAL A 266 8.51 -8.16 -17.34
C VAL A 266 9.31 -8.12 -16.04
N PHE A 267 9.23 -9.13 -15.17
CA PHE A 267 9.78 -9.01 -13.81
C PHE A 267 11.31 -8.90 -13.76
N LEU A 268 12.04 -9.61 -14.60
CA LEU A 268 13.50 -9.45 -14.68
C LEU A 268 13.89 -8.09 -15.27
N GLN A 269 13.10 -7.51 -16.18
CA GLN A 269 13.31 -6.15 -16.66
C GLN A 269 12.96 -5.11 -15.58
N CYS A 270 11.89 -5.30 -14.82
CA CYS A 270 11.60 -4.49 -13.65
C CYS A 270 12.78 -4.55 -12.63
N ALA A 271 13.31 -5.74 -12.38
CA ALA A 271 14.46 -5.90 -11.50
C ALA A 271 15.73 -5.20 -12.03
N ARG A 272 15.91 -5.15 -13.37
CA ARG A 272 16.99 -4.38 -14.00
C ARG A 272 16.86 -2.89 -13.68
N THR A 273 15.64 -2.34 -13.73
CA THR A 273 15.40 -0.93 -13.44
C THR A 273 15.57 -0.56 -11.97
N LEU A 274 15.41 -1.52 -11.05
CA LEU A 274 15.61 -1.28 -9.61
C LEU A 274 17.08 -1.00 -9.28
N ARG A 275 17.33 -0.08 -8.35
CA ARG A 275 18.65 0.09 -7.72
C ARG A 275 18.98 -1.11 -6.84
N TYR A 276 20.26 -1.41 -6.66
CA TYR A 276 20.69 -2.47 -5.74
C TYR A 276 20.24 -2.19 -4.31
N GLY A 277 19.85 -3.26 -3.61
CA GLY A 277 19.29 -3.19 -2.25
C GLY A 277 17.83 -2.80 -2.17
N LYS A 278 17.20 -2.44 -3.30
CA LYS A 278 15.78 -2.07 -3.38
C LYS A 278 14.89 -3.28 -3.63
N TYR A 279 13.60 -3.09 -3.45
CA TYR A 279 12.62 -4.16 -3.34
C TYR A 279 11.62 -4.17 -4.50
N MET A 280 11.08 -5.36 -4.75
CA MET A 280 10.00 -5.62 -5.68
C MET A 280 8.90 -6.39 -4.94
N ALA A 281 7.66 -5.92 -5.00
CA ALA A 281 6.49 -6.59 -4.44
C ALA A 281 5.51 -6.98 -5.55
N ILE A 282 5.16 -8.27 -5.64
CA ILE A 282 4.22 -8.78 -6.63
C ILE A 282 3.00 -9.31 -5.89
N VAL A 283 1.82 -8.76 -6.20
CA VAL A 283 0.53 -9.17 -5.62
C VAL A 283 -0.11 -10.19 -6.54
N VAL A 284 -0.24 -11.44 -6.09
CA VAL A 284 -0.80 -12.52 -6.89
C VAL A 284 -1.75 -13.40 -6.07
N SER A 285 -2.66 -14.07 -6.74
CA SER A 285 -3.48 -15.14 -6.18
C SER A 285 -3.22 -16.43 -6.94
N ASP A 286 -3.31 -17.54 -6.24
CA ASP A 286 -3.46 -18.82 -6.91
C ASP A 286 -4.83 -18.92 -7.56
N PHE A 287 -4.97 -19.81 -8.51
CA PHE A 287 -6.21 -19.94 -9.26
C PHE A 287 -6.43 -21.39 -9.75
N ARG A 288 -7.60 -21.65 -10.31
CA ARG A 288 -7.91 -22.94 -10.93
C ARG A 288 -8.06 -22.80 -12.43
N ASP A 289 -7.46 -23.73 -13.15
CA ASP A 289 -7.80 -23.99 -14.54
C ASP A 289 -8.52 -25.34 -14.63
N LYS A 290 -9.81 -25.31 -14.98
CA LYS A 290 -10.70 -26.50 -14.95
C LYS A 290 -10.70 -27.10 -13.53
N SER A 291 -10.20 -28.32 -13.37
CA SER A 291 -10.07 -29.02 -12.08
C SER A 291 -8.70 -28.89 -11.41
N GLU A 292 -7.73 -28.32 -12.10
CA GLU A 292 -6.36 -28.19 -11.62
C GLU A 292 -6.17 -26.90 -10.80
N TYR A 293 -5.47 -27.03 -9.67
CA TYR A 293 -5.06 -25.88 -8.84
C TYR A 293 -3.68 -25.41 -9.29
N ILE A 294 -3.61 -24.18 -9.77
CA ILE A 294 -2.35 -23.56 -10.22
C ILE A 294 -1.77 -22.73 -9.07
N SER A 295 -0.62 -23.16 -8.56
CA SER A 295 0.09 -22.50 -7.48
C SER A 295 0.97 -21.37 -8.02
N PHE A 296 0.35 -20.34 -8.60
CA PHE A 296 1.01 -19.28 -9.35
C PHE A 296 2.07 -18.55 -8.53
N HIS A 297 1.81 -18.29 -7.24
CA HIS A 297 2.78 -17.66 -6.35
C HIS A 297 4.07 -18.49 -6.23
N SER A 298 3.94 -19.81 -6.11
CA SER A 298 5.07 -20.72 -5.99
C SER A 298 5.90 -20.80 -7.26
N ASP A 299 5.23 -20.85 -8.43
CA ASP A 299 5.90 -20.88 -9.73
C ASP A 299 6.71 -19.61 -9.97
N LEU A 300 6.14 -18.44 -9.64
CA LEU A 300 6.87 -17.17 -9.72
C LEU A 300 8.10 -17.13 -8.80
N ILE A 301 7.96 -17.57 -7.55
CA ILE A 301 9.08 -17.64 -6.61
C ILE A 301 10.19 -18.54 -7.18
N HIS A 302 9.82 -19.72 -7.66
CA HIS A 302 10.76 -20.67 -8.21
C HIS A 302 11.52 -20.14 -9.42
N GLU A 303 10.79 -19.55 -10.37
CA GLU A 303 11.38 -19.03 -11.59
C GLU A 303 12.23 -17.76 -11.36
N LEU A 304 11.79 -16.84 -10.51
CA LEU A 304 12.53 -15.61 -10.24
C LEU A 304 13.82 -15.86 -9.43
N ASN A 305 13.80 -16.81 -8.49
CA ASN A 305 14.99 -17.13 -7.70
C ASN A 305 16.10 -17.83 -8.52
N LYS A 306 15.77 -18.45 -9.64
CA LYS A 306 16.74 -19.17 -10.48
C LYS A 306 17.47 -18.28 -11.47
N LYS A 307 16.85 -17.17 -11.89
CA LYS A 307 17.29 -16.41 -13.05
C LYS A 307 18.15 -15.21 -12.63
N ALA A 308 19.16 -14.91 -13.44
CA ALA A 308 19.95 -13.71 -13.31
C ALA A 308 19.18 -12.50 -13.90
N ILE A 309 19.36 -11.34 -13.30
CA ILE A 309 18.82 -10.07 -13.80
C ILE A 309 19.64 -9.62 -15.01
N PRO A 310 19.02 -9.15 -16.11
CA PRO A 310 19.72 -8.51 -17.21
C PRO A 310 20.59 -7.36 -16.71
N GLY A 311 21.86 -7.35 -17.09
CA GLY A 311 22.83 -6.34 -16.59
C GLY A 311 23.47 -6.66 -15.24
N GLY A 312 23.07 -7.75 -14.59
CA GLY A 312 23.73 -8.28 -13.38
C GLY A 312 22.85 -8.27 -12.13
N GLY A 313 23.27 -9.04 -11.14
CA GLY A 313 22.56 -9.22 -9.88
C GLY A 313 21.55 -10.38 -9.91
N VAL A 314 20.89 -10.55 -8.78
CA VAL A 314 19.87 -11.57 -8.55
C VAL A 314 18.71 -11.01 -7.75
N LEU A 315 17.53 -11.58 -7.89
CA LEU A 315 16.41 -11.39 -6.98
C LEU A 315 16.50 -12.42 -5.85
N ARG A 316 16.33 -11.96 -4.61
CA ARG A 316 16.25 -12.84 -3.44
C ARG A 316 14.90 -12.62 -2.76
N LEU A 317 14.13 -13.70 -2.63
CA LEU A 317 12.89 -13.65 -1.86
C LEU A 317 13.21 -13.32 -0.40
N GLN A 318 12.59 -12.25 0.11
CA GLN A 318 12.74 -11.80 1.49
C GLN A 318 11.58 -12.24 2.37
N GLY A 319 10.43 -12.54 1.77
CA GLY A 319 9.25 -13.02 2.45
C GLY A 319 8.02 -13.01 1.57
N THR A 320 6.98 -13.63 2.10
CA THR A 320 5.64 -13.58 1.53
C THR A 320 4.69 -13.03 2.60
N LYS A 321 3.85 -12.07 2.20
CA LYS A 321 2.75 -11.63 3.06
C LYS A 321 1.44 -12.13 2.50
N ILE A 322 0.47 -12.36 3.37
CA ILE A 322 -0.88 -12.75 2.99
C ILE A 322 -1.81 -11.56 3.11
N LEU A 323 -2.46 -11.19 2.01
CA LEU A 323 -3.55 -10.22 1.97
C LEU A 323 -4.87 -10.97 2.12
N LEU A 324 -5.51 -10.85 3.28
CA LEU A 324 -6.77 -11.53 3.59
C LEU A 324 -7.95 -10.73 3.06
N GLN A 325 -8.84 -11.39 2.32
CA GLN A 325 -10.00 -10.82 1.64
C GLN A 325 -11.32 -11.30 2.27
N ASN A 326 -11.56 -10.94 3.53
CA ASN A 326 -12.71 -11.41 4.31
C ASN A 326 -14.08 -10.98 3.74
N HIS A 327 -14.11 -10.02 2.83
CA HIS A 327 -15.33 -9.53 2.20
C HIS A 327 -15.83 -10.43 1.06
N LYS A 328 -15.02 -11.38 0.58
CA LYS A 328 -15.43 -12.31 -0.46
C LYS A 328 -16.48 -13.29 0.08
N SER A 329 -17.53 -13.53 -0.70
CA SER A 329 -18.58 -14.50 -0.35
C SER A 329 -18.06 -15.93 -0.51
N LEU A 330 -18.46 -16.81 0.41
CA LEU A 330 -18.27 -18.25 0.25
C LEU A 330 -19.23 -18.81 -0.78
N LEU A 331 -18.73 -19.58 -1.71
CA LEU A 331 -19.51 -20.24 -2.74
C LEU A 331 -19.38 -21.76 -2.58
N PRO A 332 -20.46 -22.54 -2.82
CA PRO A 332 -20.48 -23.99 -2.62
C PRO A 332 -19.80 -24.73 -3.79
N TYR A 333 -18.55 -24.36 -4.09
CA TYR A 333 -17.81 -25.02 -5.14
C TYR A 333 -17.57 -26.50 -4.79
N GLY A 334 -17.80 -27.39 -5.78
CA GLY A 334 -17.58 -28.82 -5.62
C GLY A 334 -18.60 -29.55 -4.75
N TYR A 335 -19.42 -28.86 -3.96
CA TYR A 335 -20.44 -29.51 -3.13
C TYR A 335 -21.51 -30.19 -3.98
N PRO A 336 -21.96 -31.43 -3.65
CA PRO A 336 -21.49 -32.29 -2.55
C PRO A 336 -20.42 -33.33 -2.97
N PHE A 337 -19.79 -33.18 -4.12
CA PHE A 337 -19.00 -34.25 -4.78
C PHE A 337 -17.49 -34.11 -4.63
N ALA A 338 -16.95 -32.90 -4.46
CA ALA A 338 -15.53 -32.68 -4.43
C ALA A 338 -15.14 -31.51 -3.51
N TYR A 339 -13.92 -31.57 -2.97
CA TYR A 339 -13.33 -30.43 -2.28
C TYR A 339 -12.83 -29.39 -3.30
N VAL A 340 -13.38 -28.17 -3.21
CA VAL A 340 -12.93 -27.01 -3.97
C VAL A 340 -12.81 -25.84 -3.03
N GLU A 341 -11.58 -25.40 -2.79
CA GLU A 341 -11.29 -24.29 -1.88
C GLU A 341 -11.80 -22.96 -2.42
N ASN A 342 -12.37 -22.15 -1.56
CA ASN A 342 -12.64 -20.74 -1.80
C ASN A 342 -11.39 -19.92 -1.48
N ILE A 343 -10.75 -19.33 -2.47
CA ILE A 343 -9.51 -18.57 -2.30
C ILE A 343 -9.84 -17.15 -1.82
N HIS A 344 -9.62 -16.89 -0.53
CA HIS A 344 -9.91 -15.63 0.15
C HIS A 344 -8.66 -14.87 0.57
N HIS A 345 -7.57 -15.07 -0.17
CA HIS A 345 -6.31 -14.38 0.07
C HIS A 345 -5.55 -14.13 -1.23
N GLN A 346 -4.61 -13.22 -1.15
CA GLN A 346 -3.58 -13.01 -2.15
C GLN A 346 -2.21 -13.10 -1.47
N TYR A 347 -1.19 -13.43 -2.24
CA TYR A 347 0.20 -13.42 -1.81
C TYR A 347 0.86 -12.14 -2.26
N LEU A 348 1.67 -11.54 -1.37
CA LEU A 348 2.59 -10.48 -1.70
C LEU A 348 4.00 -11.08 -1.66
N LEU A 349 4.56 -11.28 -2.84
CA LEU A 349 5.91 -11.82 -2.99
C LEU A 349 6.90 -10.67 -2.92
N ILE A 350 7.74 -10.64 -1.88
CA ILE A 350 8.68 -9.56 -1.64
C ILE A 350 10.08 -10.03 -1.98
N PHE A 351 10.64 -9.47 -3.03
CA PHE A 351 12.00 -9.73 -3.48
C PHE A 351 12.89 -8.52 -3.24
N ARG A 352 14.19 -8.76 -3.09
CA ARG A 352 15.22 -7.74 -3.04
C ARG A 352 16.23 -7.96 -4.15
N LYS A 353 16.64 -6.87 -4.83
CA LYS A 353 17.72 -6.92 -5.79
C LYS A 353 19.06 -6.90 -5.06
N GLU A 354 19.89 -7.92 -5.29
CA GLU A 354 21.19 -8.07 -4.66
C GLU A 354 22.30 -8.25 -5.71
N LYS A 355 23.52 -7.85 -5.34
CA LYS A 355 24.71 -8.22 -6.11
C LYS A 355 24.89 -9.74 -5.99
N LYS A 356 25.38 -10.36 -7.06
CA LYS A 356 25.66 -11.80 -7.05
C LYS A 356 26.88 -12.10 -6.21
#